data_a574ef1879d075193366919641fc8c01
#
_entry.id   a574ef1879d075193366919641fc8c01
#
_cell.length_a   1.000
_cell.length_b   1.000
_cell.length_c   1.000
_cell.angle_alpha   90.00
_cell.angle_beta   90.00
_cell.angle_gamma   90.00
#
_symmetry.space_group_name_H-M   'P 1'
#
loop_
_entity.id
_entity.type
_entity.pdbx_description
1 polymer ?
#
loop_
_entity_poly.entity_id
_entity_poly.type
_entity_poly.pdbx_seq_one_letter_code
_entity_poly.pdbx_strand_id
1 'polypeptide(L)'
;MQRNLDKELSEIRVKLEEWRAERRLEISHQRAGLLGNLCEELKEYYRAQNEHEKVDGLCDIVVFSLNGIERPQDFSGFSRKDGDGTMSVVFTIMSSLTQSITDDKLAALAYEAYMMIEDMGYDAYKAMGETIKEISSRTGAYNESIGKWVKDKSEAAMKKWYHADYSKCKKG
;
A
#
# COMPACT_ATOMS: atom_id res chain seq x y z
N MET A 1 17.49 15.39 -11.46
CA MET A 1 17.40 14.03 -12.03
C MET A 1 15.94 13.63 -11.96
N GLN A 2 15.27 13.46 -13.09
CA GLN A 2 13.86 13.09 -13.12
C GLN A 2 13.73 11.67 -12.54
N ARG A 3 12.95 11.53 -11.48
CA ARG A 3 12.73 10.26 -10.78
C ARG A 3 12.03 9.29 -11.72
N ASN A 4 12.50 8.08 -11.82
CA ASN A 4 11.86 7.06 -12.65
C ASN A 4 10.79 6.35 -11.80
N LEU A 5 9.62 6.96 -11.74
CA LEU A 5 8.48 6.51 -10.94
C LEU A 5 7.98 5.12 -11.33
N ASP A 6 8.00 4.82 -12.63
CA ASP A 6 7.63 3.49 -13.13
C ASP A 6 8.55 2.41 -12.56
N LYS A 7 9.85 2.67 -12.55
CA LYS A 7 10.83 1.75 -11.95
C LYS A 7 10.59 1.56 -10.45
N GLU A 8 10.37 2.67 -9.71
CA GLU A 8 10.16 2.60 -8.25
C GLU A 8 8.90 1.79 -7.89
N LEU A 9 7.76 2.05 -8.54
CA LEU A 9 6.51 1.32 -8.30
C LEU A 9 6.61 -0.15 -8.74
N SER A 10 7.31 -0.42 -9.85
CA SER A 10 7.57 -1.79 -10.30
C SER A 10 8.45 -2.56 -9.30
N GLU A 11 9.50 -1.95 -8.75
CA GLU A 11 10.35 -2.57 -7.74
C GLU A 11 9.59 -2.82 -6.42
N ILE A 12 8.74 -1.88 -6.00
CA ILE A 12 7.87 -2.06 -4.83
C ILE A 12 6.93 -3.24 -5.06
N ARG A 13 6.32 -3.33 -6.24
CA ARG A 13 5.43 -4.44 -6.61
C ARG A 13 6.12 -5.78 -6.53
N VAL A 14 7.34 -5.91 -7.06
CA VAL A 14 8.13 -7.16 -6.99
C VAL A 14 8.35 -7.57 -5.53
N LYS A 15 8.75 -6.66 -4.66
CA LYS A 15 8.92 -6.95 -3.23
C LYS A 15 7.62 -7.41 -2.55
N LEU A 16 6.48 -6.85 -2.94
CA LEU A 16 5.17 -7.26 -2.43
C LEU A 16 4.75 -8.63 -2.97
N GLU A 17 5.10 -8.97 -4.20
CA GLU A 17 4.89 -10.30 -4.79
C GLU A 17 5.69 -11.37 -4.02
N GLU A 18 6.96 -11.12 -3.71
CA GLU A 18 7.81 -11.98 -2.89
C GLU A 18 7.20 -12.15 -1.49
N TRP A 19 6.81 -11.05 -0.85
CA TRP A 19 6.15 -11.06 0.47
C TRP A 19 4.87 -11.90 0.49
N ARG A 20 4.03 -11.81 -0.57
CA ARG A 20 2.82 -12.64 -0.72
C ARG A 20 3.16 -14.12 -0.92
N ALA A 21 4.14 -14.42 -1.76
CA ALA A 21 4.57 -15.78 -2.06
C ALA A 21 5.04 -16.52 -0.79
N GLU A 22 5.86 -15.87 0.04
CA GLU A 22 6.31 -16.41 1.33
C GLU A 22 5.16 -16.79 2.26
N ARG A 23 4.02 -16.09 2.16
CA ARG A 23 2.84 -16.25 3.01
C ARG A 23 1.72 -17.03 2.34
N ARG A 24 1.93 -17.54 1.13
CA ARG A 24 0.92 -18.21 0.31
C ARG A 24 -0.36 -17.37 0.16
N LEU A 25 -0.19 -16.05 -0.04
CA LEU A 25 -1.30 -15.11 -0.21
C LEU A 25 -1.60 -14.94 -1.70
N GLU A 26 -2.71 -15.52 -2.14
CA GLU A 26 -3.16 -15.39 -3.52
C GLU A 26 -3.83 -14.03 -3.78
N ILE A 27 -3.74 -13.54 -5.02
CA ILE A 27 -4.34 -12.26 -5.43
C ILE A 27 -5.85 -12.27 -5.23
N SER A 28 -6.52 -13.40 -5.48
CA SER A 28 -7.95 -13.58 -5.24
C SER A 28 -8.35 -13.26 -3.79
N HIS A 29 -7.55 -13.70 -2.81
CA HIS A 29 -7.76 -13.39 -1.40
C HIS A 29 -7.49 -11.91 -1.09
N GLN A 30 -6.49 -11.30 -1.74
CA GLN A 30 -6.23 -9.86 -1.59
C GLN A 30 -7.41 -9.04 -2.12
N ARG A 31 -7.96 -9.42 -3.26
CA ARG A 31 -9.10 -8.73 -3.87
C ARG A 31 -10.40 -8.89 -3.08
N ALA A 32 -10.63 -10.03 -2.45
CA ALA A 32 -11.85 -10.26 -1.67
C ALA A 32 -12.03 -9.28 -0.50
N GLY A 33 -10.95 -8.86 0.15
CA GLY A 33 -10.98 -7.88 1.26
C GLY A 33 -10.60 -6.46 0.88
N LEU A 34 -10.22 -6.23 -0.38
CA LEU A 34 -9.52 -5.04 -0.83
C LEU A 34 -10.28 -3.75 -0.51
N LEU A 35 -11.55 -3.68 -0.87
CA LEU A 35 -12.33 -2.44 -0.71
C LEU A 35 -12.53 -2.08 0.76
N GLY A 36 -12.75 -3.08 1.62
CA GLY A 36 -12.85 -2.88 3.06
C GLY A 36 -11.55 -2.31 3.63
N ASN A 37 -10.42 -2.89 3.26
CA ASN A 37 -9.11 -2.42 3.68
C ASN A 37 -8.84 -0.98 3.20
N LEU A 38 -9.08 -0.68 1.91
CA LEU A 38 -8.91 0.67 1.38
C LEU A 38 -9.77 1.72 2.11
N CYS A 39 -11.01 1.37 2.46
CA CYS A 39 -11.87 2.26 3.25
C CYS A 39 -11.34 2.45 4.67
N GLU A 40 -10.72 1.42 5.26
CA GLU A 40 -10.13 1.50 6.59
C GLU A 40 -8.91 2.43 6.59
N GLU A 41 -8.00 2.28 5.64
CA GLU A 41 -6.82 3.15 5.50
C GLU A 41 -7.23 4.60 5.20
N LEU A 42 -8.25 4.80 4.37
CA LEU A 42 -8.79 6.15 4.13
C LEU A 42 -9.33 6.78 5.42
N LYS A 43 -10.05 6.00 6.25
CA LYS A 43 -10.50 6.44 7.57
C LYS A 43 -9.34 6.80 8.48
N GLU A 44 -8.29 5.98 8.50
CA GLU A 44 -7.09 6.23 9.31
C GLU A 44 -6.36 7.49 8.84
N TYR A 45 -6.18 7.68 7.56
CA TYR A 45 -5.63 8.90 6.98
C TYR A 45 -6.34 10.17 7.46
N TYR A 46 -7.69 10.18 7.45
CA TYR A 46 -8.47 11.35 7.90
C TYR A 46 -8.50 11.53 9.41
N ARG A 47 -8.21 10.50 10.19
CA ARG A 47 -8.14 10.55 11.66
C ARG A 47 -6.74 10.73 12.20
N ALA A 48 -5.75 10.69 11.34
CA ALA A 48 -4.34 10.82 11.68
C ALA A 48 -4.07 12.09 12.51
N GLN A 49 -3.30 11.92 13.58
CA GLN A 49 -2.97 13.01 14.51
C GLN A 49 -1.67 13.72 14.10
N ASN A 50 -0.90 13.14 13.22
CA ASN A 50 0.38 13.65 12.73
C ASN A 50 0.66 13.22 11.29
N GLU A 51 1.71 13.80 10.69
CA GLU A 51 2.08 13.50 9.30
C GLU A 51 2.51 12.03 9.10
N HIS A 52 3.18 11.41 10.07
CA HIS A 52 3.65 10.03 9.94
C HIS A 52 2.47 9.04 9.85
N GLU A 53 1.42 9.24 10.63
CA GLU A 53 0.20 8.44 10.53
C GLU A 53 -0.50 8.62 9.17
N LYS A 54 -0.45 9.82 8.58
CA LYS A 54 -0.96 10.03 7.21
C LYS A 54 -0.12 9.30 6.18
N VAL A 55 1.19 9.35 6.31
CA VAL A 55 2.12 8.63 5.42
C VAL A 55 1.90 7.13 5.52
N ASP A 56 1.67 6.60 6.73
CA ASP A 56 1.38 5.19 6.98
C ASP A 56 0.13 4.74 6.22
N GLY A 57 -0.99 5.41 6.41
CA GLY A 57 -2.24 5.10 5.70
C GLY A 57 -2.10 5.20 4.18
N LEU A 58 -1.33 6.16 3.66
CA LEU A 58 -1.06 6.25 2.22
C LEU A 58 -0.18 5.10 1.72
N CYS A 59 0.84 4.70 2.49
CA CYS A 59 1.66 3.54 2.17
C CYS A 59 0.83 2.26 2.15
N ASP A 60 -0.09 2.08 3.08
CA ASP A 60 -0.97 0.91 3.12
C ASP A 60 -1.98 0.92 1.96
N ILE A 61 -2.47 2.08 1.51
CA ILE A 61 -3.24 2.19 0.26
C ILE A 61 -2.40 1.72 -0.94
N VAL A 62 -1.13 2.10 -1.03
CA VAL A 62 -0.22 1.62 -2.09
C VAL A 62 -0.04 0.10 -1.99
N VAL A 63 0.21 -0.44 -0.79
CA VAL A 63 0.36 -1.88 -0.56
C VAL A 63 -0.88 -2.66 -1.02
N PHE A 64 -2.07 -2.27 -0.57
CA PHE A 64 -3.31 -2.96 -0.94
C PHE A 64 -3.59 -2.87 -2.43
N SER A 65 -3.36 -1.70 -3.03
CA SER A 65 -3.57 -1.48 -4.47
C SER A 65 -2.64 -2.37 -5.30
N LEU A 66 -1.33 -2.34 -5.04
CA LEU A 66 -0.36 -3.15 -5.79
C LEU A 66 -0.56 -4.65 -5.58
N ASN A 67 -0.94 -5.08 -4.37
CA ASN A 67 -1.25 -6.48 -4.08
C ASN A 67 -2.53 -6.99 -4.77
N GLY A 68 -3.42 -6.10 -5.16
CA GLY A 68 -4.63 -6.44 -5.90
C GLY A 68 -4.47 -6.50 -7.42
N ILE A 69 -3.34 -6.06 -7.97
CA ILE A 69 -3.08 -6.04 -9.41
C ILE A 69 -2.68 -7.44 -9.89
N GLU A 70 -3.44 -7.99 -10.85
CA GLU A 70 -3.18 -9.32 -11.41
C GLU A 70 -2.11 -9.28 -12.51
N ARG A 71 -2.18 -8.29 -13.39
CA ARG A 71 -1.28 -8.17 -14.54
C ARG A 71 -0.21 -7.11 -14.33
N PRO A 72 0.99 -7.26 -14.89
CA PRO A 72 1.99 -6.20 -14.89
C PRO A 72 1.39 -4.88 -15.42
N GLN A 73 1.72 -3.78 -14.77
CA GLN A 73 1.28 -2.44 -15.13
C GLN A 73 2.50 -1.59 -15.52
N ASP A 74 2.29 -0.74 -16.50
CA ASP A 74 3.24 0.31 -16.88
C ASP A 74 2.77 1.62 -16.25
N PHE A 75 3.57 2.15 -15.33
CA PHE A 75 3.29 3.40 -14.63
C PHE A 75 3.83 4.64 -15.37
N SER A 76 4.55 4.47 -16.49
CA SER A 76 5.16 5.57 -17.24
C SER A 76 4.12 6.51 -17.87
N GLY A 77 2.93 5.98 -18.18
CA GLY A 77 1.81 6.73 -18.76
C GLY A 77 0.98 7.51 -17.74
N PHE A 78 1.21 7.31 -16.43
CA PHE A 78 0.47 8.04 -15.40
C PHE A 78 1.03 9.45 -15.26
N SER A 79 0.15 10.41 -15.33
CA SER A 79 0.47 11.82 -15.06
C SER A 79 -0.59 12.38 -14.11
N ARG A 80 -0.15 13.19 -13.18
CA ARG A 80 -1.08 13.88 -12.30
C ARG A 80 -1.84 14.93 -13.09
N LYS A 81 -3.16 14.91 -12.98
CA LYS A 81 -3.98 16.03 -13.38
C LYS A 81 -3.91 17.08 -12.28
N ASP A 82 -3.93 18.36 -12.65
CA ASP A 82 -4.00 19.45 -11.69
C ASP A 82 -5.19 19.22 -10.77
N GLY A 83 -4.93 19.14 -9.47
CA GLY A 83 -5.96 18.90 -8.46
C GLY A 83 -5.43 18.26 -7.17
N ASP A 84 -6.32 18.15 -6.21
CA ASP A 84 -6.05 17.50 -4.94
C ASP A 84 -6.05 15.97 -5.10
N GLY A 85 -4.88 15.34 -4.96
CA GLY A 85 -4.72 13.88 -5.04
C GLY A 85 -5.61 13.12 -4.05
N THR A 86 -5.94 13.73 -2.91
CA THR A 86 -6.86 13.17 -1.92
C THR A 86 -8.24 12.93 -2.52
N MET A 87 -8.78 13.88 -3.30
CA MET A 87 -10.07 13.72 -3.95
C MET A 87 -10.04 12.64 -5.04
N SER A 88 -8.93 12.48 -5.74
CA SER A 88 -8.75 11.41 -6.71
C SER A 88 -8.80 10.03 -6.04
N VAL A 89 -8.10 9.85 -4.93
CA VAL A 89 -8.11 8.61 -4.12
C VAL A 89 -9.52 8.31 -3.61
N VAL A 90 -10.17 9.28 -2.97
CA VAL A 90 -11.55 9.13 -2.45
C VAL A 90 -12.51 8.74 -3.56
N PHE A 91 -12.48 9.45 -4.70
CA PHE A 91 -13.36 9.17 -5.83
C PHE A 91 -13.16 7.76 -6.39
N THR A 92 -11.90 7.32 -6.52
CA THR A 92 -11.58 5.98 -7.02
C THR A 92 -12.13 4.89 -6.09
N ILE A 93 -11.94 5.04 -4.77
CA ILE A 93 -12.47 4.10 -3.78
C ILE A 93 -14.01 4.10 -3.83
N MET A 94 -14.65 5.27 -3.79
CA MET A 94 -16.11 5.38 -3.79
C MET A 94 -16.76 4.84 -5.08
N SER A 95 -16.17 5.12 -6.24
CA SER A 95 -16.68 4.58 -7.50
C SER A 95 -16.55 3.05 -7.58
N SER A 96 -15.62 2.47 -6.85
CA SER A 96 -15.41 1.01 -6.79
C SER A 96 -16.45 0.29 -5.92
N LEU A 97 -17.27 1.01 -5.13
CA LEU A 97 -18.43 0.44 -4.44
C LEU A 97 -19.53 -0.01 -5.40
N THR A 98 -19.64 0.63 -6.57
CA THR A 98 -20.69 0.38 -7.55
C THR A 98 -20.20 -0.27 -8.83
N GLN A 99 -18.89 -0.40 -9.01
CA GLN A 99 -18.25 -0.94 -10.18
C GLN A 99 -17.12 -1.90 -9.79
N SER A 100 -16.85 -2.88 -10.63
CA SER A 100 -15.69 -3.76 -10.43
C SER A 100 -14.40 -2.95 -10.39
N ILE A 101 -13.55 -3.27 -9.41
CA ILE A 101 -12.22 -2.70 -9.34
C ILE A 101 -11.31 -3.39 -10.36
N THR A 102 -10.71 -2.61 -11.25
CA THR A 102 -9.82 -3.10 -12.32
C THR A 102 -8.36 -2.88 -11.94
N ASP A 103 -7.43 -3.58 -12.63
CA ASP A 103 -6.00 -3.36 -12.46
C ASP A 103 -5.61 -1.90 -12.74
N ASP A 104 -6.21 -1.27 -13.77
CA ASP A 104 -5.95 0.13 -14.11
C ASP A 104 -6.38 1.10 -13.00
N LYS A 105 -7.53 0.83 -12.35
CA LYS A 105 -7.98 1.61 -11.20
C LYS A 105 -7.05 1.44 -10.01
N LEU A 106 -6.56 0.22 -9.76
CA LEU A 106 -5.61 -0.06 -8.70
C LEU A 106 -4.25 0.58 -8.98
N ALA A 107 -3.79 0.54 -10.22
CA ALA A 107 -2.56 1.22 -10.61
C ALA A 107 -2.66 2.74 -10.44
N ALA A 108 -3.78 3.33 -10.86
CA ALA A 108 -4.04 4.76 -10.65
C ALA A 108 -4.09 5.12 -9.16
N LEU A 109 -4.74 4.28 -8.34
CA LEU A 109 -4.84 4.49 -6.90
C LEU A 109 -3.45 4.40 -6.21
N ALA A 110 -2.65 3.40 -6.57
CA ALA A 110 -1.28 3.28 -6.07
C ALA A 110 -0.43 4.49 -6.46
N TYR A 111 -0.53 4.93 -7.70
CA TYR A 111 0.18 6.09 -8.21
C TYR A 111 -0.21 7.36 -7.43
N GLU A 112 -1.50 7.65 -7.28
CA GLU A 112 -1.98 8.85 -6.58
C GLU A 112 -1.58 8.85 -5.10
N ALA A 113 -1.75 7.74 -4.39
CA ALA A 113 -1.34 7.63 -3.00
C ALA A 113 0.17 7.83 -2.84
N TYR A 114 0.97 7.24 -3.74
CA TYR A 114 2.41 7.43 -3.78
C TYR A 114 2.80 8.90 -3.98
N MET A 115 2.15 9.59 -4.92
CA MET A 115 2.40 11.00 -5.19
C MET A 115 1.96 11.91 -4.03
N MET A 116 0.90 11.55 -3.30
CA MET A 116 0.50 12.29 -2.09
C MET A 116 1.58 12.23 -1.01
N ILE A 117 2.28 11.11 -0.84
CA ILE A 117 3.42 11.00 0.07
C ILE A 117 4.54 11.96 -0.37
N GLU A 118 4.83 12.02 -1.67
CA GLU A 118 5.83 12.94 -2.25
C GLU A 118 5.49 14.42 -1.99
N ASP A 119 4.20 14.78 -2.12
CA ASP A 119 3.71 16.15 -1.88
C ASP A 119 3.79 16.56 -0.41
N MET A 120 3.63 15.61 0.50
CA MET A 120 3.82 15.83 1.94
C MET A 120 5.30 16.05 2.30
N GLY A 121 6.21 16.02 1.31
CA GLY A 121 7.65 16.23 1.54
C GLY A 121 8.38 14.98 1.99
N TYR A 122 7.83 13.80 1.77
CA TYR A 122 8.50 12.53 2.05
C TYR A 122 9.02 11.87 0.77
N ASP A 123 10.07 11.10 0.91
CA ASP A 123 10.57 10.20 -0.11
C ASP A 123 9.69 8.94 -0.11
N ALA A 124 8.73 8.85 -1.02
CA ALA A 124 7.75 7.78 -1.04
C ALA A 124 8.40 6.39 -1.24
N TYR A 125 9.48 6.28 -2.01
CA TYR A 125 10.18 5.01 -2.18
C TYR A 125 10.82 4.52 -0.87
N LYS A 126 11.40 5.43 -0.08
CA LYS A 126 11.92 5.10 1.25
C LYS A 126 10.79 4.76 2.23
N ALA A 127 9.69 5.52 2.20
CA ALA A 127 8.53 5.27 3.04
C ALA A 127 7.95 3.88 2.76
N MET A 128 7.77 3.52 1.49
CA MET A 128 7.38 2.16 1.11
C MET A 128 8.37 1.09 1.56
N GLY A 129 9.67 1.41 1.56
CA GLY A 129 10.70 0.54 2.11
C GLY A 129 10.52 0.26 3.61
N GLU A 130 10.17 1.28 4.39
CA GLU A 130 9.87 1.14 5.83
C GLU A 130 8.60 0.31 6.05
N THR A 131 7.51 0.59 5.31
CA THR A 131 6.27 -0.19 5.37
C THR A 131 6.50 -1.66 5.02
N ILE A 132 7.26 -1.95 3.96
CA ILE A 132 7.57 -3.35 3.58
C ILE A 132 8.38 -4.04 4.67
N LYS A 133 9.34 -3.38 5.32
CA LYS A 133 10.05 -3.93 6.47
C LYS A 133 9.09 -4.27 7.62
N GLU A 134 8.16 -3.36 7.91
CA GLU A 134 7.18 -3.58 8.96
C GLU A 134 6.31 -4.80 8.67
N ILE A 135 5.64 -4.85 7.51
CA ILE A 135 4.76 -5.97 7.17
C ILE A 135 5.52 -7.31 7.04
N SER A 136 6.80 -7.25 6.62
CA SER A 136 7.67 -8.43 6.52
C SER A 136 8.11 -8.94 7.89
N SER A 137 8.26 -8.08 8.88
CA SER A 137 8.64 -8.46 10.24
C SER A 137 7.54 -9.19 11.00
N ARG A 138 6.29 -9.07 10.55
CA ARG A 138 5.13 -9.68 11.19
C ARG A 138 5.17 -11.19 11.01
N THR A 139 5.27 -11.93 12.12
CA THR A 139 5.29 -13.40 12.15
C THR A 139 3.87 -13.97 12.07
N GLY A 140 3.76 -15.21 11.63
CA GLY A 140 2.50 -15.93 11.50
C GLY A 140 2.72 -17.30 10.88
N ALA A 141 1.62 -18.01 10.63
CA ALA A 141 1.62 -19.31 9.96
C ALA A 141 0.41 -19.44 9.04
N TYR A 142 0.58 -20.23 7.98
CA TYR A 142 -0.55 -20.59 7.13
C TYR A 142 -1.42 -21.62 7.87
N ASN A 143 -2.71 -21.31 7.97
CA ASN A 143 -3.69 -22.18 8.60
C ASN A 143 -4.47 -22.92 7.50
N GLU A 144 -4.14 -24.21 7.31
CA GLU A 144 -4.74 -25.06 6.27
C GLU A 144 -6.28 -25.21 6.45
N SER A 145 -6.78 -25.17 7.69
CA SER A 145 -8.22 -25.37 7.94
C SER A 145 -9.08 -24.23 7.44
N ILE A 146 -8.54 -23.02 7.36
CA ILE A 146 -9.24 -21.84 6.88
C ILE A 146 -8.63 -21.28 5.59
N GLY A 147 -7.57 -21.91 5.06
CA GLY A 147 -6.92 -21.52 3.82
C GLY A 147 -6.28 -20.11 3.87
N LYS A 148 -5.82 -19.67 5.03
CA LYS A 148 -5.29 -18.31 5.22
C LYS A 148 -4.01 -18.29 6.07
N TRP A 149 -3.14 -17.34 5.75
CA TRP A 149 -2.05 -16.97 6.65
C TRP A 149 -2.60 -16.16 7.83
N VAL A 150 -2.27 -16.58 9.05
CA VAL A 150 -2.73 -15.95 10.29
C VAL A 150 -1.55 -15.32 11.00
N LYS A 151 -1.66 -14.02 11.29
CA LYS A 151 -0.64 -13.29 12.06
C LYS A 151 -0.58 -13.83 13.50
N ASP A 152 0.63 -14.04 14.00
CA ASP A 152 0.86 -14.30 15.42
C ASP A 152 0.73 -12.98 16.19
N LYS A 153 -0.36 -12.83 16.91
CA LYS A 153 -0.66 -11.65 17.74
C LYS A 153 -0.29 -11.84 19.20
N SER A 154 0.55 -12.82 19.54
CA SER A 154 1.08 -12.96 20.90
C SER A 154 1.93 -11.72 21.26
N GLU A 155 1.93 -11.35 22.53
CA GLU A 155 2.76 -10.21 23.01
C GLU A 155 4.25 -10.42 22.68
N ALA A 156 4.73 -11.68 22.75
CA ALA A 156 6.10 -12.03 22.46
C ALA A 156 6.46 -11.83 20.98
N ALA A 157 5.51 -12.10 20.08
CA ALA A 157 5.67 -11.88 18.65
C ALA A 157 5.57 -10.37 18.33
N MET A 158 4.56 -9.68 18.83
CA MET A 158 4.35 -8.25 18.58
C MET A 158 5.51 -7.37 19.06
N LYS A 159 6.14 -7.72 20.18
CA LYS A 159 7.35 -7.02 20.68
C LYS A 159 8.54 -7.08 19.73
N LYS A 160 8.57 -8.05 18.81
CA LYS A 160 9.66 -8.24 17.83
C LYS A 160 9.35 -7.62 16.47
N TRP A 161 8.11 -7.16 16.26
CA TRP A 161 7.76 -6.54 14.99
C TRP A 161 8.49 -5.22 14.82
N TYR A 162 8.99 -5.00 13.63
CA TYR A 162 9.51 -3.71 13.24
C TYR A 162 8.35 -2.71 13.12
N HIS A 163 8.55 -1.50 13.54
CA HIS A 163 7.63 -0.39 13.31
C HIS A 163 8.29 0.57 12.33
N ALA A 164 7.55 0.94 11.29
CA ALA A 164 8.04 1.85 10.25
C ALA A 164 8.46 3.20 10.86
N ASP A 165 9.63 3.69 10.44
CA ASP A 165 10.16 4.97 10.90
C ASP A 165 10.19 5.99 9.75
N TYR A 166 9.07 6.63 9.53
CA TYR A 166 8.91 7.63 8.46
C TYR A 166 9.70 8.91 8.68
N SER A 167 10.22 9.17 9.89
CA SER A 167 11.06 10.35 10.14
C SER A 167 12.29 10.38 9.25
N LYS A 168 12.84 9.20 8.91
CA LYS A 168 13.99 9.00 8.01
C LYS A 168 13.67 9.22 6.53
N CYS A 169 12.39 9.30 6.20
CA CYS A 169 11.92 9.43 4.82
C CYS A 169 11.64 10.89 4.44
N LYS A 170 11.67 11.82 5.40
CA LYS A 170 11.43 13.23 5.13
C LYS A 170 12.55 13.79 4.23
N LYS A 171 12.14 14.52 3.19
CA LYS A 171 13.07 15.23 2.30
C LYS A 171 13.64 16.43 3.05
N GLY A 172 14.92 16.70 2.85
CA GLY A 172 15.59 17.88 3.40
C GLY A 172 15.21 19.16 2.67
#